data_48d81b51c21832bc915dacc8f71246bb
#
_entry.id   48d81b51c21832bc915dacc8f71246bb
#
_cell.length_a   1.000
_cell.length_b   1.000
_cell.length_c   1.000
_cell.angle_alpha   90.00
_cell.angle_beta   90.00
_cell.angle_gamma   90.00
#
_symmetry.space_group_name_H-M   'P 1'
#
loop_
_entity.id
_entity.type
_entity.pdbx_description
1 polymer ?
#
loop_
_entity_poly.entity_id
_entity_poly.type
_entity_poly.pdbx_seq_one_letter_code
_entity_poly.pdbx_strand_id
1 'polypeptide(L)'
;LALVEDAVRPLLPGSMLSVLDARFEHARQKLKGLGDGNPAARWPDKVASVRPDFNLQAPEIQADTLEALQHALISERQIQCQYYSAHHDKVRDLTLNPLAIVQRGLITYLIATAAPYTDIRQFAVHRFRATSVLKTPCEGLETFELQAYLDSDALQFGKPEKIRLQAWVSEHQARLIRETPLSADMVLAPVDDGFSLEATVTDSWQLRW
;
A
#
# COMPACT_ATOMS: atom_id res chain seq x y z
N LEU A 1 -11.39 -14.85 9.45
CA LEU A 1 -12.03 -13.53 9.28
C LEU A 1 -11.58 -12.57 10.38
N ALA A 2 -11.68 -12.92 11.67
CA ALA A 2 -11.29 -12.04 12.78
C ALA A 2 -9.83 -11.55 12.70
N LEU A 3 -8.89 -12.35 12.18
CA LEU A 3 -7.48 -12.01 12.05
C LEU A 3 -7.17 -11.06 10.87
N VAL A 4 -8.04 -11.00 9.87
CA VAL A 4 -7.82 -10.18 8.66
C VAL A 4 -8.68 -8.91 8.65
N GLU A 5 -9.56 -8.74 9.62
CA GLU A 5 -10.48 -7.62 9.70
C GLU A 5 -9.76 -6.27 9.64
N ASP A 6 -8.76 -6.07 10.47
CA ASP A 6 -8.01 -4.81 10.55
C ASP A 6 -7.23 -4.48 9.27
N ALA A 7 -6.79 -5.51 8.54
CA ALA A 7 -6.08 -5.34 7.27
C ALA A 7 -7.00 -4.98 6.12
N VAL A 8 -8.24 -5.47 6.14
CA VAL A 8 -9.19 -5.34 5.03
C VAL A 8 -10.10 -4.12 5.19
N ARG A 9 -10.46 -3.79 6.44
CA ARG A 9 -11.40 -2.70 6.76
C ARG A 9 -11.07 -1.36 6.08
N PRO A 10 -9.81 -0.88 6.05
CA PRO A 10 -9.45 0.39 5.39
C PRO A 10 -9.61 0.40 3.86
N LEU A 11 -9.71 -0.78 3.24
CA LEU A 11 -9.76 -0.95 1.78
C LEU A 11 -11.18 -1.15 1.26
N LEU A 12 -12.15 -1.42 2.15
CA LEU A 12 -13.51 -1.76 1.76
C LEU A 12 -14.43 -0.54 1.79
N PRO A 13 -15.29 -0.39 0.77
CA PRO A 13 -16.39 0.58 0.79
C PRO A 13 -17.33 0.35 1.97
N GLY A 14 -17.93 1.42 2.50
CA GLY A 14 -18.87 1.37 3.63
C GLY A 14 -20.04 0.42 3.40
N SER A 15 -20.56 0.35 2.16
CA SER A 15 -21.62 -0.58 1.77
C SER A 15 -21.22 -2.06 1.89
N MET A 16 -19.96 -2.39 1.61
CA MET A 16 -19.41 -3.74 1.79
C MET A 16 -19.09 -4.02 3.26
N LEU A 17 -18.58 -3.03 3.98
CA LEU A 17 -18.31 -3.15 5.40
C LEU A 17 -19.55 -3.50 6.19
N SER A 18 -20.70 -2.84 5.94
CA SER A 18 -21.96 -3.13 6.62
C SER A 18 -22.42 -4.59 6.47
N VAL A 19 -22.16 -5.20 5.32
CA VAL A 19 -22.45 -6.62 5.09
C VAL A 19 -21.45 -7.54 5.79
N LEU A 20 -20.19 -7.14 5.84
CA LEU A 20 -19.13 -7.95 6.43
C LEU A 20 -19.05 -7.84 7.95
N ASP A 21 -19.47 -6.70 8.53
CA ASP A 21 -19.49 -6.50 9.98
C ASP A 21 -20.24 -7.60 10.73
N ALA A 22 -21.39 -8.00 10.21
CA ALA A 22 -22.15 -9.13 10.78
C ALA A 22 -21.36 -10.46 10.72
N ARG A 23 -20.58 -10.67 9.67
CA ARG A 23 -19.74 -11.87 9.50
C ARG A 23 -18.50 -11.84 10.38
N PHE A 24 -17.88 -10.68 10.54
CA PHE A 24 -16.76 -10.49 11.47
C PHE A 24 -17.22 -10.73 12.91
N GLU A 25 -18.35 -10.15 13.30
CA GLU A 25 -18.91 -10.36 14.64
C GLU A 25 -19.25 -11.84 14.89
N HIS A 26 -19.91 -12.50 13.94
CA HIS A 26 -20.19 -13.94 14.02
C HIS A 26 -18.92 -14.79 14.14
N ALA A 27 -17.84 -14.42 13.41
CA ALA A 27 -16.56 -15.10 13.52
C ALA A 27 -15.94 -14.93 14.91
N ARG A 28 -16.00 -13.72 15.49
CA ARG A 28 -15.55 -13.45 16.86
C ARG A 28 -16.36 -14.24 17.90
N GLN A 29 -17.69 -14.26 17.75
CA GLN A 29 -18.57 -15.02 18.66
C GLN A 29 -18.33 -16.53 18.58
N LYS A 30 -18.11 -17.07 17.38
CA LYS A 30 -17.73 -18.48 17.22
C LYS A 30 -16.42 -18.81 17.95
N LEU A 31 -15.41 -17.96 17.84
CA LEU A 31 -14.14 -18.17 18.55
C LEU A 31 -14.34 -18.12 20.08
N LYS A 32 -15.10 -17.15 20.58
CA LYS A 32 -15.46 -17.07 22.00
C LYS A 32 -16.29 -18.28 22.45
N GLY A 33 -17.19 -18.76 21.63
CA GLY A 33 -18.03 -19.92 21.91
C GLY A 33 -17.31 -21.27 21.98
N LEU A 34 -16.03 -21.34 21.53
CA LEU A 34 -15.19 -22.53 21.71
C LEU A 34 -14.82 -22.77 23.18
N GLY A 35 -15.04 -21.79 24.07
CA GLY A 35 -14.82 -21.86 25.51
C GLY A 35 -13.35 -21.74 25.93
N ASP A 36 -13.16 -21.36 27.18
CA ASP A 36 -11.82 -21.07 27.76
C ASP A 36 -10.89 -22.30 27.80
N GLY A 37 -11.46 -23.49 27.74
CA GLY A 37 -10.70 -24.75 27.70
C GLY A 37 -10.10 -25.10 26.35
N ASN A 38 -10.49 -24.40 25.28
CA ASN A 38 -9.99 -24.67 23.92
C ASN A 38 -8.86 -23.70 23.54
N PRO A 39 -7.59 -24.17 23.40
CA PRO A 39 -6.48 -23.29 23.03
C PRO A 39 -6.68 -22.55 21.69
N ALA A 40 -7.50 -23.09 20.77
CA ALA A 40 -7.80 -22.47 19.49
C ALA A 40 -8.66 -21.21 19.63
N ALA A 41 -9.47 -21.11 20.69
CA ALA A 41 -10.28 -19.91 20.96
C ALA A 41 -9.42 -18.67 21.20
N ARG A 42 -8.23 -18.85 21.78
CA ARG A 42 -7.25 -17.81 22.11
C ARG A 42 -6.19 -17.60 21.01
N TRP A 43 -6.35 -18.24 19.86
CA TRP A 43 -5.39 -18.06 18.76
C TRP A 43 -5.26 -16.60 18.28
N PRO A 44 -6.34 -15.80 18.13
CA PRO A 44 -6.22 -14.39 17.76
C PRO A 44 -5.37 -13.55 18.71
N ASP A 45 -5.38 -13.90 20.01
CA ASP A 45 -4.60 -13.19 21.03
C ASP A 45 -3.10 -13.55 21.01
N LYS A 46 -2.73 -14.57 20.25
CA LYS A 46 -1.37 -15.12 20.18
C LYS A 46 -0.65 -14.78 18.88
N VAL A 47 -1.35 -14.21 17.90
CA VAL A 47 -0.82 -13.92 16.58
C VAL A 47 -1.03 -12.46 16.26
N ALA A 48 0.06 -11.77 15.95
CA ALA A 48 0.02 -10.40 15.48
C ALA A 48 1.01 -10.22 14.31
N SER A 49 0.66 -9.38 13.36
CA SER A 49 1.58 -8.90 12.34
C SER A 49 2.04 -7.51 12.72
N VAL A 50 3.35 -7.33 12.85
CA VAL A 50 3.96 -6.03 13.13
C VAL A 50 4.64 -5.55 11.87
N ARG A 51 4.36 -4.32 11.46
CA ARG A 51 5.04 -3.71 10.31
C ARG A 51 6.46 -3.32 10.70
N PRO A 52 7.47 -3.56 9.85
CA PRO A 52 8.86 -3.19 10.13
C PRO A 52 9.14 -1.69 9.93
N ASP A 53 8.11 -0.85 9.95
CA ASP A 53 8.22 0.58 9.72
C ASP A 53 8.53 1.32 11.04
N PHE A 54 9.09 2.54 10.93
CA PHE A 54 9.13 3.46 12.06
C PHE A 54 7.73 3.64 12.66
N ASN A 55 7.63 3.91 13.97
CA ASN A 55 6.37 4.21 14.65
C ASN A 55 5.79 5.57 14.19
N LEU A 56 5.46 5.66 12.91
CA LEU A 56 4.79 6.81 12.33
C LEU A 56 3.28 6.67 12.54
N GLN A 57 2.63 7.79 12.75
CA GLN A 57 1.16 7.82 12.77
C GLN A 57 0.62 7.81 11.34
N ALA A 58 -0.43 7.04 11.12
CA ALA A 58 -1.13 7.06 9.83
C ALA A 58 -1.75 8.46 9.62
N PRO A 59 -1.64 9.02 8.40
CA PRO A 59 -2.30 10.28 8.10
C PRO A 59 -3.81 10.09 8.15
N GLU A 60 -4.51 11.10 8.67
CA GLU A 60 -5.95 11.12 8.70
C GLU A 60 -6.51 11.28 7.27
N ILE A 61 -7.49 10.44 6.93
CA ILE A 61 -8.23 10.50 5.67
C ILE A 61 -9.65 10.95 5.99
N GLN A 62 -10.12 11.99 5.32
CA GLN A 62 -11.50 12.44 5.44
C GLN A 62 -12.44 11.35 4.91
N ALA A 63 -13.43 10.95 5.72
CA ALA A 63 -14.35 9.87 5.39
C ALA A 63 -15.09 10.12 4.06
N ASP A 64 -15.61 11.33 3.86
CA ASP A 64 -16.32 11.72 2.63
C ASP A 64 -15.44 11.60 1.39
N THR A 65 -14.14 11.92 1.52
CA THR A 65 -13.17 11.76 0.42
C THR A 65 -12.99 10.28 0.07
N LEU A 66 -12.75 9.45 1.07
CA LEU A 66 -12.56 8.01 0.83
C LEU A 66 -13.81 7.40 0.20
N GLU A 67 -14.99 7.74 0.69
CA GLU A 67 -16.27 7.26 0.18
C GLU A 67 -16.52 7.69 -1.27
N ALA A 68 -16.20 8.95 -1.61
CA ALA A 68 -16.30 9.45 -2.98
C ALA A 68 -15.34 8.72 -3.93
N LEU A 69 -14.11 8.46 -3.52
CA LEU A 69 -13.12 7.72 -4.32
C LEU A 69 -13.57 6.26 -4.54
N GLN A 70 -14.05 5.60 -3.50
CA GLN A 70 -14.58 4.24 -3.58
C GLN A 70 -15.83 4.16 -4.47
N HIS A 71 -16.73 5.11 -4.34
CA HIS A 71 -17.91 5.21 -5.20
C HIS A 71 -17.51 5.42 -6.67
N ALA A 72 -16.55 6.29 -6.94
CA ALA A 72 -16.04 6.53 -8.30
C ALA A 72 -15.45 5.27 -8.93
N LEU A 73 -14.67 4.49 -8.16
CA LEU A 73 -14.11 3.22 -8.61
C LEU A 73 -15.18 2.17 -8.91
N ILE A 74 -16.19 2.03 -8.04
CA ILE A 74 -17.29 1.06 -8.23
C ILE A 74 -18.15 1.43 -9.44
N SER A 75 -18.43 2.73 -9.62
CA SER A 75 -19.27 3.21 -10.69
C SER A 75 -18.52 3.51 -11.98
N GLU A 76 -17.18 3.33 -11.98
CA GLU A 76 -16.29 3.58 -13.12
C GLU A 76 -16.47 5.01 -13.67
N ARG A 77 -16.37 6.00 -12.77
CA ARG A 77 -16.58 7.41 -13.09
C ARG A 77 -15.33 8.23 -12.81
N GLN A 78 -15.19 9.31 -13.59
CA GLN A 78 -14.19 10.35 -13.31
C GLN A 78 -14.51 11.08 -12.00
N ILE A 79 -13.47 11.64 -11.40
CA ILE A 79 -13.59 12.55 -10.26
C ILE A 79 -13.00 13.91 -10.58
N GLN A 80 -13.60 14.95 -10.07
CA GLN A 80 -13.01 16.27 -9.94
C GLN A 80 -12.57 16.46 -8.51
N CYS A 81 -11.33 16.93 -8.30
CA CYS A 81 -10.80 17.09 -6.96
C CYS A 81 -9.84 18.28 -6.84
N GLN A 82 -9.68 18.73 -5.59
CA GLN A 82 -8.56 19.57 -5.17
C GLN A 82 -7.51 18.69 -4.51
N TYR A 83 -6.31 18.68 -5.05
CA TYR A 83 -5.22 17.85 -4.59
C TYR A 83 -4.00 18.66 -4.18
N TYR A 84 -3.51 18.45 -2.95
CA TYR A 84 -2.28 19.05 -2.47
C TYR A 84 -1.06 18.24 -2.97
N SER A 85 -0.27 18.86 -3.84
CA SER A 85 0.98 18.31 -4.33
C SER A 85 2.13 18.70 -3.41
N ALA A 86 2.61 17.77 -2.58
CA ALA A 86 3.72 18.02 -1.66
C ALA A 86 5.04 18.35 -2.38
N HIS A 87 5.24 17.85 -3.60
CA HIS A 87 6.44 18.16 -4.39
C HIS A 87 6.49 19.63 -4.84
N HIS A 88 5.33 20.21 -5.13
CA HIS A 88 5.22 21.59 -5.59
C HIS A 88 4.73 22.56 -4.53
N ASP A 89 4.38 22.06 -3.35
CA ASP A 89 3.75 22.81 -2.26
C ASP A 89 2.54 23.64 -2.73
N LYS A 90 1.66 23.03 -3.55
CA LYS A 90 0.51 23.69 -4.16
C LYS A 90 -0.71 22.80 -4.22
N VAL A 91 -1.87 23.40 -4.05
CA VAL A 91 -3.15 22.77 -4.35
C VAL A 91 -3.46 22.94 -5.83
N ARG A 92 -3.96 21.91 -6.46
CA ARG A 92 -4.34 21.88 -7.89
C ARG A 92 -5.73 21.30 -8.03
N ASP A 93 -6.50 21.87 -8.92
CA ASP A 93 -7.74 21.27 -9.39
C ASP A 93 -7.40 20.24 -10.47
N LEU A 94 -7.86 19.01 -10.29
CA LEU A 94 -7.58 17.89 -11.19
C LEU A 94 -8.88 17.17 -11.53
N THR A 95 -8.94 16.68 -12.78
CA THR A 95 -9.90 15.65 -13.18
C THR A 95 -9.14 14.35 -13.31
N LEU A 96 -9.52 13.33 -12.53
CA LEU A 96 -8.82 12.05 -12.49
C LEU A 96 -9.71 10.93 -13.02
N ASN A 97 -9.07 9.94 -13.63
CA ASN A 97 -9.63 8.64 -13.97
C ASN A 97 -9.17 7.62 -12.92
N PRO A 98 -10.00 7.29 -11.92
CA PRO A 98 -9.65 6.33 -10.89
C PRO A 98 -9.52 4.93 -11.45
N LEU A 99 -8.39 4.26 -11.19
CA LEU A 99 -8.09 2.91 -11.67
C LEU A 99 -8.08 1.88 -10.54
N ALA A 100 -7.47 2.23 -9.39
CA ALA A 100 -7.39 1.35 -8.22
C ALA A 100 -7.11 2.12 -6.93
N ILE A 101 -7.38 1.49 -5.78
CA ILE A 101 -6.88 1.92 -4.46
C ILE A 101 -5.89 0.89 -3.96
N VAL A 102 -4.73 1.35 -3.47
CA VAL A 102 -3.68 0.51 -2.92
C VAL A 102 -3.22 1.08 -1.58
N GLN A 103 -3.12 0.22 -0.57
CA GLN A 103 -2.49 0.57 0.70
C GLN A 103 -1.04 0.11 0.72
N ARG A 104 -0.13 1.06 0.95
CA ARG A 104 1.29 0.80 1.14
C ARG A 104 1.73 1.34 2.50
N GLY A 105 2.08 0.42 3.39
CA GLY A 105 2.35 0.80 4.78
C GLY A 105 1.17 1.51 5.42
N LEU A 106 1.38 2.71 5.92
CA LEU A 106 0.36 3.55 6.55
C LEU A 106 -0.41 4.46 5.58
N ILE A 107 -0.03 4.49 4.30
CA ILE A 107 -0.58 5.43 3.34
C ILE A 107 -1.43 4.70 2.31
N THR A 108 -2.64 5.20 2.12
CA THR A 108 -3.54 4.78 1.05
C THR A 108 -3.32 5.65 -0.18
N TYR A 109 -3.19 5.04 -1.34
CA TYR A 109 -2.99 5.69 -2.63
C TYR A 109 -4.14 5.39 -3.57
N LEU A 110 -4.63 6.39 -4.26
CA LEU A 110 -5.40 6.24 -5.49
C LEU A 110 -4.43 6.13 -6.66
N ILE A 111 -4.56 5.07 -7.44
CA ILE A 111 -3.90 4.92 -8.74
C ILE A 111 -4.85 5.49 -9.78
N ALA A 112 -4.40 6.48 -10.54
CA ALA A 112 -5.24 7.18 -11.49
C ALA A 112 -4.41 7.83 -12.60
N THR A 113 -5.04 8.16 -13.73
CA THR A 113 -4.53 9.14 -14.68
C THR A 113 -5.14 10.50 -14.40
N ALA A 114 -4.47 11.58 -14.80
CA ALA A 114 -4.97 12.95 -14.65
C ALA A 114 -5.22 13.57 -16.03
N ALA A 115 -6.48 13.82 -16.37
CA ALA A 115 -6.82 14.39 -17.67
C ALA A 115 -6.08 15.74 -17.93
N PRO A 116 -5.57 16.00 -19.11
CA PRO A 116 -5.66 15.21 -20.34
C PRO A 116 -4.54 14.14 -20.50
N TYR A 117 -3.76 13.88 -19.47
CA TYR A 117 -2.61 12.97 -19.53
C TYR A 117 -3.05 11.52 -19.31
N THR A 118 -2.33 10.58 -19.88
CA THR A 118 -2.60 9.14 -19.80
C THR A 118 -1.60 8.39 -18.91
N ASP A 119 -0.58 9.08 -18.42
CA ASP A 119 0.40 8.50 -17.51
C ASP A 119 -0.24 8.17 -16.14
N ILE A 120 -0.02 6.94 -15.69
CA ILE A 120 -0.55 6.46 -14.42
C ILE A 120 0.27 7.07 -13.29
N ARG A 121 -0.44 7.67 -12.33
CA ARG A 121 0.14 8.34 -11.16
C ARG A 121 -0.48 7.82 -9.87
N GLN A 122 0.23 8.09 -8.78
CA GLN A 122 -0.17 7.74 -7.42
C GLN A 122 -0.54 9.00 -6.65
N PHE A 123 -1.77 9.03 -6.16
CA PHE A 123 -2.29 10.14 -5.39
C PHE A 123 -2.55 9.70 -3.95
N ALA A 124 -1.77 10.20 -2.99
CA ALA A 124 -1.99 9.90 -1.58
C ALA A 124 -3.35 10.43 -1.12
N VAL A 125 -4.22 9.54 -0.64
CA VAL A 125 -5.64 9.85 -0.38
C VAL A 125 -5.80 10.96 0.67
N HIS A 126 -4.97 11.01 1.69
CA HIS A 126 -5.00 12.07 2.72
C HIS A 126 -4.68 13.49 2.20
N ARG A 127 -4.23 13.61 0.94
CA ARG A 127 -3.91 14.91 0.31
C ARG A 127 -5.04 15.49 -0.53
N PHE A 128 -6.14 14.76 -0.69
CA PHE A 128 -7.34 15.29 -1.30
C PHE A 128 -8.03 16.25 -0.32
N ARG A 129 -8.47 17.41 -0.79
CA ARG A 129 -9.15 18.44 0.02
C ARG A 129 -10.63 18.55 -0.31
N ALA A 130 -10.97 18.35 -1.58
CA ALA A 130 -12.34 18.29 -2.05
C ALA A 130 -12.41 17.24 -3.17
N THR A 131 -13.49 16.48 -3.20
CA THR A 131 -13.66 15.40 -4.19
C THR A 131 -15.14 15.31 -4.59
N SER A 132 -15.41 15.26 -5.87
CA SER A 132 -16.75 15.03 -6.42
C SER A 132 -16.72 14.03 -7.56
N VAL A 133 -17.66 13.10 -7.57
CA VAL A 133 -17.80 12.11 -8.63
C VAL A 133 -18.54 12.73 -9.81
N LEU A 134 -17.97 12.61 -11.00
CA LEU A 134 -18.55 13.12 -12.23
C LEU A 134 -19.49 12.07 -12.86
N LYS A 135 -20.34 12.54 -13.79
CA LYS A 135 -21.16 11.64 -14.62
C LYS A 135 -20.36 11.02 -15.78
N THR A 136 -19.19 11.57 -16.07
CA THR A 136 -18.31 11.13 -17.16
C THR A 136 -17.71 9.77 -16.83
N PRO A 137 -17.73 8.80 -17.76
CA PRO A 137 -17.06 7.51 -17.58
C PRO A 137 -15.55 7.68 -17.34
N CYS A 138 -14.99 6.76 -16.55
CA CYS A 138 -13.56 6.65 -16.35
C CYS A 138 -12.88 6.15 -17.64
N GLU A 139 -11.73 6.69 -17.97
CA GLU A 139 -10.92 6.29 -19.11
C GLU A 139 -9.72 5.45 -18.64
N GLY A 140 -9.26 4.54 -19.50
CA GLY A 140 -8.04 3.75 -19.26
C GLY A 140 -8.23 2.47 -18.45
N LEU A 141 -9.44 2.15 -17.98
CA LEU A 141 -9.72 0.92 -17.24
C LEU A 141 -9.47 -0.34 -18.07
N GLU A 142 -9.76 -0.30 -19.37
CA GLU A 142 -9.66 -1.46 -20.27
C GLU A 142 -8.19 -1.93 -20.46
N THR A 143 -7.24 -1.04 -20.26
CA THR A 143 -5.81 -1.32 -20.44
C THR A 143 -5.03 -1.42 -19.13
N PHE A 144 -5.69 -1.17 -17.99
CA PHE A 144 -5.06 -1.19 -16.69
C PHE A 144 -5.22 -2.56 -16.01
N GLU A 145 -4.09 -3.16 -15.68
CA GLU A 145 -4.03 -4.40 -14.90
C GLU A 145 -3.28 -4.13 -13.59
N LEU A 146 -3.99 -4.21 -12.47
CA LEU A 146 -3.47 -3.84 -11.16
C LEU A 146 -2.26 -4.71 -10.77
N GLN A 147 -2.32 -6.03 -11.02
CA GLN A 147 -1.22 -6.91 -10.63
C GLN A 147 0.04 -6.60 -11.43
N ALA A 148 -0.07 -6.41 -12.74
CA ALA A 148 1.06 -6.01 -13.58
C ALA A 148 1.66 -4.66 -13.15
N TYR A 149 0.80 -3.72 -12.73
CA TYR A 149 1.25 -2.44 -12.18
C TYR A 149 2.02 -2.61 -10.87
N LEU A 150 1.56 -3.48 -9.96
CA LEU A 150 2.28 -3.77 -8.71
C LEU A 150 3.62 -4.46 -8.96
N ASP A 151 3.66 -5.41 -9.90
CA ASP A 151 4.87 -6.16 -10.26
C ASP A 151 5.92 -5.29 -10.97
N SER A 152 5.52 -4.14 -11.51
CA SER A 152 6.44 -3.18 -12.15
C SER A 152 7.25 -2.32 -11.16
N ASP A 153 7.18 -2.59 -9.85
CA ASP A 153 7.79 -1.77 -8.80
C ASP A 153 7.32 -0.29 -8.78
N ALA A 154 6.22 0.04 -9.44
CA ALA A 154 5.72 1.41 -9.56
C ALA A 154 5.46 2.09 -8.21
N LEU A 155 5.17 1.31 -7.17
CA LEU A 155 4.96 1.82 -5.81
C LEU A 155 6.26 1.98 -5.00
N GLN A 156 7.43 1.68 -5.54
CA GLN A 156 8.70 1.79 -4.81
C GLN A 156 9.21 3.24 -4.69
N PHE A 157 8.54 4.22 -5.31
CA PHE A 157 8.91 5.64 -5.27
C PHE A 157 10.40 5.87 -5.55
N GLY A 158 10.78 5.72 -6.79
CA GLY A 158 12.13 5.90 -7.27
C GLY A 158 12.17 5.83 -8.78
N LYS A 159 13.34 5.66 -9.31
CA LYS A 159 13.48 5.31 -10.71
C LYS A 159 13.24 3.81 -10.86
N PRO A 160 12.47 3.35 -11.85
CA PRO A 160 12.23 1.91 -12.09
C PRO A 160 13.49 1.18 -12.57
N GLU A 161 14.64 1.83 -12.52
CA GLU A 161 15.91 1.30 -12.98
C GLU A 161 16.50 0.34 -11.93
N LYS A 162 16.95 -0.82 -12.38
CA LYS A 162 17.75 -1.71 -11.57
C LYS A 162 19.18 -1.20 -11.53
N ILE A 163 19.72 -1.07 -10.34
CA ILE A 163 21.10 -0.68 -10.10
C ILE A 163 21.87 -1.81 -9.43
N ARG A 164 23.17 -1.85 -9.67
CA ARG A 164 24.08 -2.73 -8.92
C ARG A 164 24.50 -2.02 -7.65
N LEU A 165 23.99 -2.50 -6.53
CA LEU A 165 24.39 -2.05 -5.21
C LEU A 165 25.69 -2.75 -4.84
N GLN A 166 26.68 -1.97 -4.40
CA GLN A 166 27.89 -2.46 -3.75
C GLN A 166 28.02 -1.77 -2.39
N ALA A 167 28.20 -2.55 -1.35
CA ALA A 167 28.31 -2.06 0.00
C ALA A 167 29.27 -2.92 0.83
N TRP A 168 29.87 -2.31 1.83
CA TRP A 168 30.52 -3.04 2.91
C TRP A 168 29.54 -3.24 4.04
N VAL A 169 29.50 -4.43 4.64
CA VAL A 169 28.66 -4.75 5.79
C VAL A 169 29.47 -5.50 6.85
N SER A 170 29.17 -5.23 8.11
CA SER A 170 29.77 -5.93 9.22
C SER A 170 29.34 -7.41 9.23
N GLU A 171 30.10 -8.27 9.93
CA GLU A 171 29.74 -9.67 10.11
C GLU A 171 28.33 -9.85 10.71
N HIS A 172 27.96 -9.00 11.66
CA HIS A 172 26.62 -9.03 12.24
C HIS A 172 25.52 -8.74 11.20
N GLN A 173 25.70 -7.67 10.42
CA GLN A 173 24.75 -7.32 9.35
C GLN A 173 24.69 -8.39 8.25
N ALA A 174 25.83 -8.98 7.88
CA ALA A 174 25.88 -10.04 6.88
C ALA A 174 25.09 -11.27 7.32
N ARG A 175 25.07 -11.61 8.62
CA ARG A 175 24.23 -12.71 9.14
C ARG A 175 22.74 -12.41 8.95
N LEU A 176 22.29 -11.19 9.31
CA LEU A 176 20.87 -10.80 9.15
C LEU A 176 20.44 -10.72 7.69
N ILE A 177 21.29 -10.18 6.82
CA ILE A 177 21.00 -10.03 5.40
C ILE A 177 20.95 -11.41 4.68
N ARG A 178 21.67 -12.41 5.17
CA ARG A 178 21.54 -13.78 4.64
C ARG A 178 20.16 -14.39 4.88
N GLU A 179 19.51 -14.04 5.99
CA GLU A 179 18.15 -14.52 6.31
C GLU A 179 17.08 -13.83 5.43
N THR A 180 17.34 -12.59 5.03
CA THR A 180 16.44 -11.76 4.21
C THR A 180 17.22 -11.09 3.07
N PRO A 181 17.57 -11.82 1.99
CA PRO A 181 18.37 -11.30 0.88
C PRO A 181 17.71 -10.11 0.19
N LEU A 182 18.51 -9.12 -0.23
CA LEU A 182 18.03 -7.95 -0.98
C LEU A 182 17.55 -8.30 -2.39
N SER A 183 18.11 -9.35 -2.99
CA SER A 183 17.74 -9.85 -4.31
C SER A 183 18.21 -11.30 -4.48
N ALA A 184 17.70 -11.98 -5.49
CA ALA A 184 18.06 -13.37 -5.78
C ALA A 184 19.53 -13.53 -6.23
N ASP A 185 20.12 -12.46 -6.77
CA ASP A 185 21.52 -12.43 -7.22
C ASP A 185 22.49 -11.83 -6.18
N MET A 186 22.04 -11.66 -4.94
CA MET A 186 22.87 -11.11 -3.87
C MET A 186 24.07 -12.02 -3.57
N VAL A 187 25.26 -11.42 -3.51
CA VAL A 187 26.50 -12.08 -3.13
C VAL A 187 27.10 -11.38 -1.91
N LEU A 188 27.56 -12.17 -0.94
CA LEU A 188 28.33 -11.72 0.21
C LEU A 188 29.69 -12.42 0.18
N ALA A 189 30.74 -11.66 -0.07
CA ALA A 189 32.12 -12.15 -0.08
C ALA A 189 32.88 -11.64 1.17
N PRO A 190 33.62 -12.48 1.90
CA PRO A 190 34.41 -12.04 3.04
C PRO A 190 35.52 -11.08 2.58
N VAL A 191 35.76 -10.03 3.37
CA VAL A 191 36.85 -9.07 3.25
C VAL A 191 37.47 -8.87 4.64
N ASP A 192 38.61 -8.18 4.74
CA ASP A 192 39.42 -8.15 5.95
C ASP A 192 38.66 -7.88 7.28
N ASP A 193 37.70 -6.94 7.28
CA ASP A 193 36.97 -6.56 8.49
C ASP A 193 35.44 -6.77 8.38
N GLY A 194 34.97 -7.60 7.44
CA GLY A 194 33.52 -7.79 7.23
C GLY A 194 33.22 -8.51 5.92
N PHE A 195 32.22 -8.00 5.21
CA PHE A 195 31.77 -8.58 3.94
C PHE A 195 31.53 -7.48 2.90
N SER A 196 31.94 -7.75 1.67
CA SER A 196 31.50 -7.04 0.50
C SER A 196 30.14 -7.61 0.08
N LEU A 197 29.13 -6.75 -0.04
CA LEU A 197 27.79 -7.08 -0.51
C LEU A 197 27.65 -6.56 -1.94
N GLU A 198 27.19 -7.40 -2.83
CA GLU A 198 26.74 -7.02 -4.16
C GLU A 198 25.32 -7.56 -4.42
N ALA A 199 24.43 -6.73 -4.97
CA ALA A 199 23.06 -7.09 -5.27
C ALA A 199 22.47 -6.20 -6.38
N THR A 200 21.60 -6.75 -7.20
CA THR A 200 20.81 -5.95 -8.15
C THR A 200 19.50 -5.53 -7.47
N VAL A 201 19.32 -4.23 -7.25
CA VAL A 201 18.17 -3.67 -6.54
C VAL A 201 17.53 -2.55 -7.34
N THR A 202 16.27 -2.23 -7.05
CA THR A 202 15.59 -1.08 -7.64
C THR A 202 16.10 0.21 -6.98
N ASP A 203 16.44 1.25 -7.77
CA ASP A 203 16.80 2.58 -7.25
C ASP A 203 15.56 3.25 -6.62
N SER A 204 15.25 2.86 -5.40
CA SER A 204 14.10 3.34 -4.65
C SER A 204 14.50 4.32 -3.55
N TRP A 205 13.54 5.14 -3.13
CA TRP A 205 13.78 6.02 -1.98
C TRP A 205 14.09 5.25 -0.69
N GLN A 206 13.53 4.05 -0.55
CA GLN A 206 13.79 3.20 0.62
C GLN A 206 15.24 2.74 0.71
N LEU A 207 15.90 2.58 -0.44
CA LEU A 207 17.33 2.25 -0.47
C LEU A 207 18.21 3.38 0.06
N ARG A 208 17.70 4.62 0.06
CA ARG A 208 18.43 5.84 0.41
C ARG A 208 18.12 6.35 1.83
N TRP A 209 17.25 5.68 2.52
CA TRP A 209 16.87 5.94 3.92
C TRP A 209 17.69 5.02 4.82
#